data_4b7ca4d329e1e5b8aed9fdb039da3282
#
_entry.id   4b7ca4d329e1e5b8aed9fdb039da3282
#
_cell.length_a   1.000
_cell.length_b   1.000
_cell.length_c   1.000
_cell.angle_alpha   90.00
_cell.angle_beta   90.00
_cell.angle_gamma   90.00
#
_symmetry.space_group_name_H-M   'P 1'
#
loop_
_entity.id
_entity.type
_entity.pdbx_description
1 polymer ?
#
loop_
_entity_poly.entity_id
_entity_poly.type
_entity_poly.pdbx_seq_one_letter_code
_entity_poly.pdbx_strand_id
1 'polypeptide(L)'
;AAAAAHSLGTPLSTIKIITQDLVKQFKGQKDIEKDIDLLSSQVERCNEILKRLTLNPVEEDDFIDKDLTMREYLSEIISSFKEISKRQFIFNYDQDSNVKKITKSIEIVYGLRNFIGNANKFCRNTIYVNLKSDSEITEITIEDDGNGYPRDILPKIGEPYLSTNNSQEKSKTGLGLGLFIGKNLLEKNFASIICRNSKTRSGAEVIIKWNNRDLFNI
;
A
#
# COMPACT_ATOMS: atom_id res chain seq x y z
N ALA A 1 14.39 -9.14 -1.11
CA ALA A 1 12.93 -9.35 -1.26
C ALA A 1 12.64 -10.20 -2.50
N ALA A 2 13.06 -9.82 -3.71
CA ALA A 2 12.78 -10.56 -4.95
C ALA A 2 13.28 -12.02 -4.92
N ALA A 3 14.51 -12.28 -4.44
CA ALA A 3 15.04 -13.64 -4.31
C ALA A 3 14.23 -14.51 -3.32
N ALA A 4 13.80 -13.94 -2.19
CA ALA A 4 12.98 -14.64 -1.21
C ALA A 4 11.59 -14.96 -1.77
N ALA A 5 11.02 -14.05 -2.53
CA ALA A 5 9.72 -14.26 -3.13
C ALA A 5 9.75 -15.26 -4.31
N HIS A 6 10.82 -15.27 -5.09
CA HIS A 6 11.04 -16.32 -6.09
C HIS A 6 11.19 -17.70 -5.42
N SER A 7 11.93 -17.77 -4.30
CA SER A 7 12.09 -19.00 -3.53
C SER A 7 10.80 -19.50 -2.86
N LEU A 8 9.86 -18.60 -2.53
CA LEU A 8 8.55 -18.94 -1.98
C LEU A 8 7.51 -19.21 -3.07
N GLY A 9 7.64 -18.62 -4.23
CA GLY A 9 6.72 -18.82 -5.35
C GLY A 9 6.67 -20.27 -5.85
N THR A 10 7.82 -20.93 -5.90
CA THR A 10 7.92 -22.34 -6.34
C THR A 10 7.16 -23.30 -5.42
N PRO A 11 7.40 -23.35 -4.08
CA PRO A 11 6.65 -24.24 -3.20
C PRO A 11 5.16 -23.90 -3.15
N LEU A 12 4.76 -22.64 -3.21
CA LEU A 12 3.36 -22.26 -3.24
C LEU A 12 2.65 -22.69 -4.53
N SER A 13 3.34 -22.62 -5.67
CA SER A 13 2.80 -23.16 -6.92
C SER A 13 2.60 -24.66 -6.86
N THR A 14 3.52 -25.39 -6.22
CA THR A 14 3.38 -26.84 -5.97
C THR A 14 2.19 -27.14 -5.07
N ILE A 15 2.03 -26.40 -3.95
CA ILE A 15 0.89 -26.57 -3.04
C ILE A 15 -0.44 -26.27 -3.78
N LYS A 16 -0.46 -25.24 -4.63
CA LYS A 16 -1.63 -24.92 -5.47
C LYS A 16 -2.04 -26.07 -6.38
N ILE A 17 -1.09 -26.69 -7.05
CA ILE A 17 -1.34 -27.86 -7.93
C ILE A 17 -1.92 -29.02 -7.11
N ILE A 18 -1.31 -29.34 -5.97
CA ILE A 18 -1.76 -30.42 -5.09
C ILE A 18 -3.18 -30.14 -4.58
N THR A 19 -3.48 -28.93 -4.11
CA THR A 19 -4.83 -28.59 -3.64
C THR A 19 -5.87 -28.68 -4.75
N GLN A 20 -5.55 -28.29 -5.99
CA GLN A 20 -6.43 -28.45 -7.15
C GLN A 20 -6.71 -29.93 -7.49
N ASP A 21 -5.74 -30.79 -7.31
CA ASP A 21 -5.92 -32.22 -7.52
C ASP A 21 -6.76 -32.84 -6.39
N LEU A 22 -6.57 -32.41 -5.14
CA LEU A 22 -7.40 -32.83 -4.01
C LEU A 22 -8.88 -32.45 -4.19
N VAL A 23 -9.15 -31.21 -4.68
CA VAL A 23 -10.52 -30.78 -5.02
C VAL A 23 -11.18 -31.76 -6.00
N LYS A 24 -10.43 -32.22 -7.02
CA LYS A 24 -10.97 -33.20 -8.01
C LYS A 24 -11.18 -34.56 -7.41
N GLN A 25 -10.26 -35.07 -6.57
CA GLN A 25 -10.31 -36.41 -5.99
C GLN A 25 -11.42 -36.57 -4.95
N PHE A 26 -11.69 -35.52 -4.15
CA PHE A 26 -12.66 -35.58 -3.06
C PHE A 26 -13.99 -34.89 -3.38
N LYS A 27 -14.27 -34.64 -4.66
CA LYS A 27 -15.51 -34.04 -5.12
C LYS A 27 -16.72 -34.89 -4.66
N GLY A 28 -17.63 -34.25 -3.92
CA GLY A 28 -18.84 -34.92 -3.35
C GLY A 28 -18.71 -35.35 -1.88
N GLN A 29 -17.54 -35.25 -1.27
CA GLN A 29 -17.35 -35.44 0.17
C GLN A 29 -17.38 -34.08 0.88
N LYS A 30 -18.60 -33.61 1.24
CA LYS A 30 -18.87 -32.23 1.67
C LYS A 30 -17.98 -31.66 2.79
N ASP A 31 -17.54 -32.50 3.72
CA ASP A 31 -16.71 -32.02 4.84
C ASP A 31 -15.26 -31.81 4.40
N ILE A 32 -14.72 -32.71 3.59
CA ILE A 32 -13.36 -32.63 3.04
C ILE A 32 -13.30 -31.53 1.97
N GLU A 33 -14.34 -31.39 1.15
CA GLU A 33 -14.44 -30.36 0.11
C GLU A 33 -14.33 -28.95 0.69
N LYS A 34 -14.99 -28.70 1.82
CA LYS A 34 -14.88 -27.40 2.53
C LYS A 34 -13.45 -27.11 3.01
N ASP A 35 -12.77 -28.12 3.56
CA ASP A 35 -11.41 -27.94 4.06
C ASP A 35 -10.41 -27.72 2.92
N ILE A 36 -10.59 -28.40 1.78
CA ILE A 36 -9.76 -28.23 0.59
C ILE A 36 -10.02 -26.86 -0.07
N ASP A 37 -11.27 -26.41 -0.14
CA ASP A 37 -11.63 -25.09 -0.64
C ASP A 37 -11.01 -23.98 0.25
N LEU A 38 -11.03 -24.18 1.57
CA LEU A 38 -10.37 -23.27 2.51
C LEU A 38 -8.86 -23.25 2.28
N LEU A 39 -8.21 -24.40 2.13
CA LEU A 39 -6.80 -24.53 1.80
C LEU A 39 -6.46 -23.82 0.47
N SER A 40 -7.23 -24.09 -0.58
CA SER A 40 -7.06 -23.45 -1.90
C SER A 40 -7.15 -21.92 -1.79
N SER A 41 -8.12 -21.43 -1.02
CA SER A 41 -8.29 -19.98 -0.79
C SER A 41 -7.10 -19.37 -0.05
N GLN A 42 -6.50 -20.08 0.92
CA GLN A 42 -5.31 -19.60 1.63
C GLN A 42 -4.06 -19.63 0.74
N VAL A 43 -3.89 -20.64 -0.09
CA VAL A 43 -2.77 -20.71 -1.05
C VAL A 43 -2.87 -19.59 -2.08
N GLU A 44 -4.06 -19.34 -2.63
CA GLU A 44 -4.27 -18.21 -3.54
C GLU A 44 -3.97 -16.87 -2.86
N ARG A 45 -4.40 -16.72 -1.62
CA ARG A 45 -4.12 -15.55 -0.79
C ARG A 45 -2.62 -15.36 -0.53
N CYS A 46 -1.87 -16.44 -0.28
CA CYS A 46 -0.41 -16.39 -0.16
C CYS A 46 0.25 -15.98 -1.47
N ASN A 47 -0.23 -16.52 -2.60
CA ASN A 47 0.24 -16.13 -3.93
C ASN A 47 -0.04 -14.66 -4.23
N GLU A 48 -1.22 -14.14 -3.87
CA GLU A 48 -1.53 -12.71 -4.00
C GLU A 48 -0.63 -11.84 -3.15
N ILE A 49 -0.32 -12.27 -1.91
CA ILE A 49 0.62 -11.56 -1.03
C ILE A 49 2.01 -11.55 -1.66
N LEU A 50 2.49 -12.71 -2.11
CA LEU A 50 3.79 -12.81 -2.79
C LEU A 50 3.80 -11.97 -4.06
N LYS A 51 2.78 -12.05 -4.89
CA LYS A 51 2.63 -11.17 -6.04
C LYS A 51 2.68 -9.70 -5.64
N ARG A 52 2.02 -9.27 -4.59
CA ARG A 52 2.09 -7.89 -4.07
C ARG A 52 3.44 -7.51 -3.47
N LEU A 53 4.18 -8.48 -2.94
CA LEU A 53 5.53 -8.31 -2.44
C LEU A 53 6.59 -8.38 -3.57
N THR A 54 6.26 -9.06 -4.67
CA THR A 54 7.14 -9.29 -5.82
C THR A 54 6.70 -8.59 -7.09
N LEU A 55 5.41 -8.29 -7.20
CA LEU A 55 4.96 -7.39 -8.23
C LEU A 55 5.60 -6.03 -7.91
N ASN A 56 6.71 -5.88 -8.55
CA ASN A 56 6.85 -4.67 -9.31
C ASN A 56 5.50 -4.42 -9.98
N PRO A 57 4.73 -3.41 -9.62
CA PRO A 57 3.60 -2.98 -10.44
C PRO A 57 4.11 -2.26 -11.68
N VAL A 58 5.33 -2.50 -12.03
CA VAL A 58 6.05 -1.96 -13.16
C VAL A 58 6.44 -3.15 -14.00
N GLU A 59 5.48 -3.70 -14.72
CA GLU A 59 5.75 -4.07 -16.08
C GLU A 59 5.96 -2.74 -16.80
N GLU A 60 7.12 -2.17 -16.59
CA GLU A 60 7.75 -1.23 -17.51
C GLU A 60 8.90 -0.58 -16.74
N ASP A 61 10.07 -0.83 -17.22
CA ASP A 61 11.38 -0.37 -16.78
C ASP A 61 11.55 1.17 -16.71
N ASP A 62 10.52 1.95 -16.97
CA ASP A 62 10.62 3.41 -17.04
C ASP A 62 10.77 4.12 -15.67
N PHE A 63 10.35 3.46 -14.57
CA PHE A 63 10.54 4.04 -13.24
C PHE A 63 11.94 3.84 -12.68
N ILE A 64 12.79 3.03 -13.32
CA ILE A 64 14.02 2.51 -12.71
C ILE A 64 15.21 3.45 -12.83
N ASP A 65 15.25 4.35 -13.81
CA ASP A 65 16.47 5.07 -14.18
C ASP A 65 16.43 6.60 -14.07
N LYS A 66 15.43 7.19 -13.44
CA LYS A 66 15.37 8.66 -13.35
C LYS A 66 15.43 9.12 -11.90
N ASP A 67 16.43 9.93 -11.59
CA ASP A 67 16.39 10.78 -10.41
C ASP A 67 15.20 11.74 -10.53
N LEU A 68 14.15 11.50 -9.78
CA LEU A 68 12.93 12.28 -9.78
C LEU A 68 12.84 13.15 -8.53
N THR A 69 12.17 14.27 -8.64
CA THR A 69 11.74 15.04 -7.46
C THR A 69 10.59 14.34 -6.75
N MET A 70 10.39 14.62 -5.46
CA MET A 70 9.22 14.08 -4.72
C MET A 70 7.90 14.43 -5.39
N ARG A 71 7.81 15.59 -6.01
CA ARG A 71 6.65 16.03 -6.79
C ARG A 71 6.38 15.11 -7.99
N GLU A 72 7.41 14.77 -8.75
CA GLU A 72 7.30 13.87 -9.91
C GLU A 72 6.89 12.47 -9.45
N TYR A 73 7.50 11.92 -8.38
CA TYR A 73 7.08 10.65 -7.79
C TYR A 73 5.60 10.62 -7.44
N LEU A 74 5.14 11.65 -6.71
CA LEU A 74 3.72 11.72 -6.33
C LEU A 74 2.81 11.86 -7.56
N SER A 75 3.21 12.66 -8.55
CA SER A 75 2.43 12.83 -9.79
C SER A 75 2.26 11.51 -10.55
N GLU A 76 3.33 10.72 -10.68
CA GLU A 76 3.28 9.42 -11.34
C GLU A 76 2.43 8.40 -10.57
N ILE A 77 2.60 8.32 -9.25
CA ILE A 77 1.79 7.46 -8.40
C ILE A 77 0.31 7.81 -8.52
N ILE A 78 -0.02 9.11 -8.40
CA ILE A 78 -1.41 9.59 -8.49
C ILE A 78 -2.00 9.30 -9.87
N SER A 79 -1.22 9.51 -10.95
CA SER A 79 -1.67 9.23 -12.32
C SER A 79 -2.02 7.77 -12.50
N SER A 80 -1.19 6.84 -12.00
CA SER A 80 -1.48 5.40 -12.06
C SER A 80 -2.77 5.00 -11.32
N PHE A 81 -3.13 5.70 -10.24
CA PHE A 81 -4.40 5.47 -9.56
C PHE A 81 -5.59 6.09 -10.31
N LYS A 82 -5.42 7.26 -10.93
CA LYS A 82 -6.49 7.90 -11.72
C LYS A 82 -6.95 7.05 -12.91
N GLU A 83 -6.06 6.28 -13.52
CA GLU A 83 -6.39 5.39 -14.64
C GLU A 83 -7.34 4.24 -14.25
N ILE A 84 -7.21 3.73 -13.01
CA ILE A 84 -7.97 2.57 -12.54
C ILE A 84 -9.09 2.91 -11.55
N SER A 85 -9.11 4.14 -11.04
CA SER A 85 -10.05 4.58 -10.01
C SER A 85 -11.00 5.64 -10.53
N LYS A 86 -12.28 5.55 -10.10
CA LYS A 86 -13.29 6.58 -10.34
C LYS A 86 -13.24 7.73 -9.32
N ARG A 87 -12.28 7.71 -8.39
CA ARG A 87 -12.15 8.69 -7.32
C ARG A 87 -11.43 9.94 -7.83
N GLN A 88 -11.73 11.08 -7.22
CA GLN A 88 -11.06 12.33 -7.52
C GLN A 88 -9.78 12.43 -6.70
N PHE A 89 -8.67 12.78 -7.34
CA PHE A 89 -7.39 13.07 -6.70
C PHE A 89 -7.09 14.55 -6.86
N ILE A 90 -6.90 15.24 -5.74
CA ILE A 90 -6.48 16.64 -5.69
C ILE A 90 -5.05 16.65 -5.15
N PHE A 91 -4.11 17.07 -6.00
CA PHE A 91 -2.71 17.16 -5.65
C PHE A 91 -2.30 18.64 -5.58
N ASN A 92 -1.90 19.07 -4.39
CA ASN A 92 -1.43 20.40 -4.12
C ASN A 92 0.05 20.36 -3.71
N TYR A 93 0.83 21.31 -4.18
CA TYR A 93 2.23 21.49 -3.81
C TYR A 93 2.60 22.97 -3.86
N ASP A 94 3.52 23.39 -3.00
CA ASP A 94 4.05 24.73 -3.03
C ASP A 94 5.01 24.88 -4.21
N GLN A 95 4.93 26.01 -4.94
CA GLN A 95 5.77 26.26 -6.13
C GLN A 95 7.26 26.32 -5.77
N ASP A 96 7.57 26.76 -4.54
CA ASP A 96 8.91 26.80 -3.97
C ASP A 96 9.38 25.49 -3.33
N SER A 97 8.56 24.43 -3.44
CA SER A 97 8.93 23.12 -2.92
C SER A 97 10.25 22.65 -3.56
N ASN A 98 11.13 22.17 -2.69
CA ASN A 98 12.50 21.79 -3.03
C ASN A 98 12.54 20.89 -4.27
N VAL A 99 13.12 21.37 -5.34
CA VAL A 99 13.26 20.68 -6.64
C VAL A 99 14.43 19.68 -6.65
N LYS A 100 15.05 19.39 -5.49
CA LYS A 100 16.11 18.39 -5.43
C LYS A 100 15.58 17.03 -5.85
N LYS A 101 16.34 16.38 -6.68
CA LYS A 101 16.09 15.01 -7.10
C LYS A 101 16.44 14.05 -5.97
N ILE A 102 15.66 13.02 -5.84
CA ILE A 102 15.84 11.96 -4.89
C ILE A 102 16.40 10.78 -5.66
N THR A 103 17.49 10.19 -5.17
CA THR A 103 17.95 8.92 -5.72
C THR A 103 16.84 7.89 -5.53
N LYS A 104 16.59 7.12 -6.54
CA LYS A 104 15.46 6.21 -6.58
C LYS A 104 15.47 5.21 -5.44
N SER A 105 14.54 5.39 -4.52
CA SER A 105 14.20 4.36 -3.54
C SER A 105 12.88 3.72 -3.93
N ILE A 106 12.97 2.47 -4.36
CA ILE A 106 11.80 1.64 -4.67
C ILE A 106 10.91 1.51 -3.43
N GLU A 107 11.50 1.51 -2.23
CA GLU A 107 10.81 1.45 -0.95
C GLU A 107 9.95 2.70 -0.71
N ILE A 108 10.44 3.89 -1.06
CA ILE A 108 9.67 5.14 -0.93
C ILE A 108 8.44 5.08 -1.85
N VAL A 109 8.62 4.68 -3.11
CA VAL A 109 7.50 4.55 -4.06
C VAL A 109 6.46 3.57 -3.54
N TYR A 110 6.87 2.37 -3.10
CA TYR A 110 5.94 1.37 -2.57
C TYR A 110 5.29 1.82 -1.27
N GLY A 111 6.04 2.46 -0.39
CA GLY A 111 5.52 3.03 0.83
C GLY A 111 4.40 4.03 0.56
N LEU A 112 4.64 5.00 -0.32
CA LEU A 112 3.66 6.01 -0.73
C LEU A 112 2.44 5.38 -1.42
N ARG A 113 2.66 4.41 -2.33
CA ARG A 113 1.56 3.69 -2.99
C ARG A 113 0.65 2.96 -2.01
N ASN A 114 1.18 2.38 -0.93
CA ASN A 114 0.37 1.73 0.10
C ASN A 114 -0.55 2.73 0.81
N PHE A 115 -0.06 3.92 1.17
CA PHE A 115 -0.87 4.94 1.83
C PHE A 115 -1.90 5.57 0.89
N ILE A 116 -1.51 5.92 -0.34
CA ILE A 116 -2.43 6.46 -1.36
C ILE A 116 -3.48 5.41 -1.75
N GLY A 117 -3.07 4.14 -1.91
CA GLY A 117 -3.99 3.04 -2.18
C GLY A 117 -4.99 2.80 -1.05
N ASN A 118 -4.56 2.95 0.21
CA ASN A 118 -5.46 2.88 1.35
C ASN A 118 -6.48 4.03 1.34
N ALA A 119 -6.05 5.27 1.13
CA ALA A 119 -6.94 6.42 0.98
C ALA A 119 -7.94 6.21 -0.18
N ASN A 120 -7.46 5.73 -1.35
CA ASN A 120 -8.33 5.41 -2.49
C ASN A 120 -9.39 4.34 -2.19
N LYS A 121 -9.05 3.37 -1.36
CA LYS A 121 -9.95 2.29 -0.96
C LYS A 121 -11.07 2.76 -0.04
N PHE A 122 -10.76 3.65 0.91
CA PHE A 122 -11.66 4.02 1.99
C PHE A 122 -12.32 5.39 1.81
N CYS A 123 -11.86 6.25 0.88
CA CYS A 123 -12.52 7.51 0.57
C CYS A 123 -13.94 7.27 0.05
N ARG A 124 -14.78 8.28 0.21
CA ARG A 124 -16.11 8.34 -0.42
C ARG A 124 -15.97 8.78 -1.88
N ASN A 125 -15.31 9.90 -2.12
CA ASN A 125 -15.19 10.50 -3.44
C ASN A 125 -13.79 11.05 -3.73
N THR A 126 -13.12 11.68 -2.74
CA THR A 126 -11.96 12.53 -2.97
C THR A 126 -10.79 12.19 -2.05
N ILE A 127 -9.60 12.15 -2.65
CA ILE A 127 -8.33 12.02 -1.95
C ILE A 127 -7.54 13.32 -2.17
N TYR A 128 -6.99 13.86 -1.10
CA TYR A 128 -6.16 15.05 -1.12
C TYR A 128 -4.73 14.65 -0.80
N VAL A 129 -3.82 15.00 -1.67
CA VAL A 129 -2.38 14.81 -1.44
C VAL A 129 -1.74 16.18 -1.46
N ASN A 130 -1.08 16.56 -0.37
CA ASN A 130 -0.39 17.85 -0.26
C ASN A 130 1.09 17.59 -0.04
N LEU A 131 1.94 18.24 -0.82
CA LEU A 131 3.39 18.23 -0.69
C LEU A 131 3.87 19.60 -0.25
N LYS A 132 4.61 19.63 0.85
CA LYS A 132 5.36 20.79 1.31
C LYS A 132 6.81 20.41 1.46
N SER A 133 7.71 21.21 0.92
CA SER A 133 9.14 20.96 1.04
C SER A 133 9.88 22.27 1.09
N ASP A 134 10.61 22.49 2.18
CA ASP A 134 11.49 23.63 2.37
C ASP A 134 12.98 23.21 2.32
N SER A 135 13.87 23.99 2.89
CA SER A 135 15.31 23.68 2.95
C SER A 135 15.65 22.51 3.90
N GLU A 136 14.80 22.24 4.89
CA GLU A 136 15.09 21.30 5.98
C GLU A 136 14.21 20.05 5.96
N ILE A 137 12.95 20.21 5.58
CA ILE A 137 11.92 19.19 5.76
C ILE A 137 11.12 19.00 4.46
N THR A 138 10.82 17.75 4.14
CA THR A 138 9.81 17.37 3.16
C THR A 138 8.66 16.68 3.88
N GLU A 139 7.44 17.17 3.71
CA GLU A 139 6.22 16.66 4.31
C GLU A 139 5.18 16.35 3.23
N ILE A 140 4.62 15.15 3.31
CA ILE A 140 3.49 14.73 2.48
C ILE A 140 2.30 14.47 3.41
N THR A 141 1.17 15.10 3.12
CA THR A 141 -0.10 14.84 3.81
C THR A 141 -1.05 14.17 2.83
N ILE A 142 -1.56 13.01 3.19
CA ILE A 142 -2.58 12.26 2.44
C ILE A 142 -3.85 12.25 3.28
N GLU A 143 -4.91 12.85 2.77
CA GLU A 143 -6.22 12.89 3.43
C GLU A 143 -7.29 12.32 2.52
N ASP A 144 -8.29 11.66 3.09
CA ASP A 144 -9.49 11.22 2.39
C ASP A 144 -10.77 11.81 3.02
N ASP A 145 -11.87 11.70 2.29
CA ASP A 145 -13.20 12.10 2.72
C ASP A 145 -14.05 10.92 3.24
N GLY A 146 -13.40 9.84 3.66
CA GLY A 146 -14.06 8.64 4.15
C GLY A 146 -14.59 8.75 5.58
N ASN A 147 -14.68 7.60 6.25
CA ASN A 147 -15.15 7.53 7.65
C ASN A 147 -14.03 7.71 8.68
N GLY A 148 -12.77 7.83 8.20
CA GLY A 148 -11.58 7.84 9.06
C GLY A 148 -11.27 6.46 9.66
N TYR A 149 -10.29 6.45 10.56
CA TYR A 149 -9.91 5.24 11.28
C TYR A 149 -10.85 4.98 12.45
N PRO A 150 -11.34 3.74 12.65
CA PRO A 150 -12.04 3.35 13.85
C PRO A 150 -11.21 3.59 15.11
N ARG A 151 -11.88 3.97 16.22
CA ARG A 151 -11.19 4.34 17.48
C ARG A 151 -10.36 3.21 18.07
N ASP A 152 -10.79 1.97 17.89
CA ASP A 152 -10.12 0.76 18.35
C ASP A 152 -8.90 0.37 17.47
N ILE A 153 -8.88 0.83 16.23
CA ILE A 153 -7.80 0.56 15.26
C ILE A 153 -6.75 1.67 15.29
N LEU A 154 -7.14 2.90 15.51
CA LEU A 154 -6.23 4.06 15.44
C LEU A 154 -4.92 3.90 16.25
N PRO A 155 -4.92 3.41 17.50
CA PRO A 155 -3.67 3.21 18.25
C PRO A 155 -2.80 2.06 17.74
N LYS A 156 -3.37 1.18 16.90
CA LYS A 156 -2.70 -0.01 16.36
C LYS A 156 -2.26 0.16 14.91
N ILE A 157 -2.50 1.34 14.30
CA ILE A 157 -2.13 1.58 12.91
C ILE A 157 -0.63 1.36 12.72
N GLY A 158 -0.30 0.52 11.75
CA GLY A 158 1.07 0.09 11.49
C GLY A 158 1.44 -1.25 12.14
N GLU A 159 0.53 -1.88 12.88
CA GLU A 159 0.65 -3.30 13.22
C GLU A 159 0.19 -4.19 12.05
N PRO A 160 0.75 -5.40 11.91
CA PRO A 160 0.31 -6.31 10.87
C PRO A 160 -1.09 -6.89 11.17
N TYR A 161 -1.81 -7.26 10.11
CA TYR A 161 -3.11 -7.96 10.18
C TYR A 161 -4.26 -7.16 10.83
N LEU A 162 -4.21 -5.85 10.79
CA LEU A 162 -5.33 -5.04 11.23
C LEU A 162 -6.52 -5.18 10.27
N SER A 163 -7.61 -5.75 10.75
CA SER A 163 -8.88 -5.80 10.03
C SER A 163 -10.02 -5.33 10.93
N THR A 164 -10.98 -4.61 10.33
CA THR A 164 -12.21 -4.26 11.04
C THR A 164 -13.11 -5.49 11.15
N ASN A 165 -13.58 -5.79 12.37
CA ASN A 165 -14.52 -6.89 12.63
C ASN A 165 -15.95 -6.65 12.10
N ASN A 166 -16.22 -5.53 11.41
CA ASN A 166 -17.52 -5.23 10.84
C ASN A 166 -17.83 -6.13 9.65
N SER A 167 -18.76 -7.04 9.87
CA SER A 167 -19.22 -8.05 8.91
C SER A 167 -19.80 -7.50 7.59
N GLN A 168 -20.17 -6.23 7.53
CA GLN A 168 -20.69 -5.57 6.32
C GLN A 168 -19.60 -5.04 5.37
N GLU A 169 -18.36 -4.90 5.85
CA GLU A 169 -17.22 -4.43 5.03
C GLU A 169 -16.24 -5.54 4.64
N LYS A 170 -16.55 -6.80 4.95
CA LYS A 170 -15.66 -7.95 4.65
C LYS A 170 -15.25 -8.07 3.19
N SER A 171 -16.02 -7.56 2.25
CA SER A 171 -15.67 -7.57 0.82
C SER A 171 -14.63 -6.52 0.43
N LYS A 172 -14.41 -5.50 1.27
CA LYS A 172 -13.40 -4.45 1.06
C LYS A 172 -12.12 -4.65 1.88
N THR A 173 -12.15 -5.53 2.86
CA THR A 173 -11.02 -5.77 3.78
C THR A 173 -9.94 -6.57 3.08
N GLY A 174 -8.86 -5.91 2.71
CA GLY A 174 -7.59 -6.58 2.42
C GLY A 174 -6.99 -7.13 3.73
N LEU A 175 -5.83 -7.78 3.65
CA LEU A 175 -5.09 -8.42 4.75
C LEU A 175 -4.71 -7.51 5.92
N GLY A 176 -5.00 -6.22 5.88
CA GLY A 176 -4.54 -5.25 6.88
C GLY A 176 -3.01 -5.06 6.90
N LEU A 177 -2.33 -5.49 5.84
CA LEU A 177 -0.87 -5.41 5.74
C LEU A 177 -0.38 -4.15 5.02
N GLY A 178 -1.22 -3.48 4.24
CA GLY A 178 -0.78 -2.35 3.42
C GLY A 178 -0.17 -1.21 4.23
N LEU A 179 -0.85 -0.78 5.31
CA LEU A 179 -0.34 0.29 6.17
C LEU A 179 0.92 -0.15 6.93
N PHE A 180 0.99 -1.40 7.41
CA PHE A 180 2.17 -1.98 8.04
C PHE A 180 3.37 -1.97 7.08
N ILE A 181 3.20 -2.48 5.86
CA ILE A 181 4.26 -2.52 4.85
C ILE A 181 4.67 -1.09 4.48
N GLY A 182 3.71 -0.22 4.18
CA GLY A 182 3.98 1.17 3.82
C GLY A 182 4.77 1.90 4.90
N LYS A 183 4.37 1.74 6.16
CA LYS A 183 5.05 2.33 7.31
C LYS A 183 6.49 1.83 7.43
N ASN A 184 6.70 0.51 7.42
CA ASN A 184 8.04 -0.07 7.54
C ASN A 184 8.98 0.36 6.41
N LEU A 185 8.48 0.42 5.16
CA LEU A 185 9.29 0.84 4.01
C LEU A 185 9.73 2.30 4.13
N LEU A 186 8.82 3.18 4.52
CA LEU A 186 9.14 4.60 4.66
C LEU A 186 10.00 4.88 5.89
N GLU A 187 9.75 4.23 7.04
CA GLU A 187 10.57 4.37 8.25
C GLU A 187 12.00 3.85 8.05
N LYS A 188 12.20 2.79 7.27
CA LYS A 188 13.54 2.33 6.84
C LYS A 188 14.28 3.39 6.02
N ASN A 189 13.54 4.24 5.32
CA ASN A 189 14.07 5.38 4.57
C ASN A 189 13.91 6.69 5.36
N PHE A 190 14.04 6.61 6.69
CA PHE A 190 14.11 7.73 7.62
C PHE A 190 12.86 8.62 7.68
N ALA A 191 11.73 8.18 7.17
CA ALA A 191 10.47 8.90 7.34
C ALA A 191 9.93 8.77 8.76
N SER A 192 9.29 9.81 9.27
CA SER A 192 8.36 9.73 10.40
C SER A 192 6.92 9.75 9.88
N ILE A 193 6.04 8.91 10.47
CA ILE A 193 4.68 8.73 10.00
C ILE A 193 3.70 8.91 11.14
N ILE A 194 2.70 9.77 10.92
CA ILE A 194 1.60 10.01 11.85
C ILE A 194 0.29 9.69 11.12
N CYS A 195 -0.49 8.78 11.68
CA CYS A 195 -1.84 8.46 11.21
C CYS A 195 -2.85 8.98 12.22
N ARG A 196 -3.85 9.70 11.75
CA ARG A 196 -4.93 10.24 12.58
C ARG A 196 -6.21 10.44 11.77
N ASN A 197 -7.29 10.78 12.42
CA ASN A 197 -8.48 11.24 11.72
C ASN A 197 -8.35 12.74 11.42
N SER A 198 -8.71 13.12 10.19
CA SER A 198 -8.67 14.51 9.75
C SER A 198 -9.63 15.36 10.59
N LYS A 199 -9.17 16.56 10.96
CA LYS A 199 -9.99 17.55 11.66
C LYS A 199 -10.90 18.34 10.71
N THR A 200 -10.57 18.35 9.44
CA THR A 200 -11.20 19.21 8.43
C THR A 200 -12.09 18.44 7.46
N ARG A 201 -11.83 17.15 7.20
CA ARG A 201 -12.46 16.38 6.12
C ARG A 201 -13.20 15.12 6.54
N SER A 202 -13.34 14.86 7.82
CA SER A 202 -14.03 13.67 8.39
C SER A 202 -13.41 12.31 8.06
N GLY A 203 -12.39 12.22 7.19
CA GLY A 203 -11.72 11.00 6.78
C GLY A 203 -10.43 10.72 7.56
N ALA A 204 -9.60 9.83 7.02
CA ALA A 204 -8.28 9.57 7.54
C ALA A 204 -7.27 10.61 7.06
N GLU A 205 -6.26 10.87 7.87
CA GLU A 205 -5.13 11.72 7.54
C GLU A 205 -3.83 10.99 7.88
N VAL A 206 -2.92 10.96 6.94
CA VAL A 206 -1.56 10.43 7.11
C VAL A 206 -0.57 11.53 6.80
N ILE A 207 0.34 11.80 7.73
CA ILE A 207 1.42 12.76 7.58
C ILE A 207 2.72 11.98 7.54
N ILE A 208 3.49 12.15 6.46
CA ILE A 208 4.78 11.50 6.23
C ILE A 208 5.81 12.60 6.11
N LYS A 209 6.86 12.54 6.94
CA LYS A 209 7.84 13.62 7.04
C LYS A 209 9.26 13.07 7.04
N TRP A 210 10.13 13.72 6.30
CA TRP A 210 11.57 13.50 6.26
C TRP A 210 12.34 14.76 6.63
N ASN A 211 13.50 14.57 7.27
CA ASN A 211 14.56 15.56 7.19
C ASN A 211 15.19 15.47 5.79
N ASN A 212 15.39 16.60 5.14
CA ASN A 212 15.93 16.62 3.78
C ASN A 212 17.37 16.07 3.70
N ARG A 213 18.14 16.15 4.79
CA ARG A 213 19.47 15.53 4.88
C ARG A 213 19.40 14.01 4.67
N ASP A 214 18.38 13.38 5.26
CA ASP A 214 18.21 11.91 5.18
C ASP A 214 17.60 11.53 3.83
N LEU A 215 16.60 12.29 3.36
CA LEU A 215 15.89 12.00 2.12
C LEU A 215 16.77 12.14 0.86
N PHE A 216 17.68 13.11 0.82
CA PHE A 216 18.52 13.38 -0.36
C PHE A 216 19.89 12.67 -0.33
N ASN A 217 20.17 11.91 0.71
CA ASN A 217 21.39 11.09 0.84
C ASN A 217 21.11 9.58 0.81
N ILE A 218 19.89 9.20 0.45
CA ILE A 218 19.47 7.79 0.29
C ILE A 218 20.06 7.21 -0.98
#